data_36982b9906c5dc7e6e5070a63eebb095
#
_entry.id   36982b9906c5dc7e6e5070a63eebb095
#
_cell.length_a   1.000
_cell.length_b   1.000
_cell.length_c   1.000
_cell.angle_alpha   90.00
_cell.angle_beta   90.00
_cell.angle_gamma   90.00
#
_symmetry.space_group_name_H-M   'P 1'
#
loop_
_entity.id
_entity.type
_entity.pdbx_description
1 polymer ?
#
loop_
_entity_poly.entity_id
_entity_poly.type
_entity_poly.pdbx_seq_one_letter_code
_entity_poly.pdbx_strand_id
1 'polypeptide(L)'
;MADGGPRGLLVLPARGNRVGDRELLRRALAVWARPGRDTRASATPGTLPGPPPGPPQLLYAGEVGSVAVVILHDGLRVVRYAEPKNGKASLVALDFARADAADAASATALVVARVDGNVRYLTAPWVKSAAVRDLLKPAAAARPLHRGADGVTDPVPSPAAASSCDTWPALQLGGRLVTDLGELFPARLTYGSPAGKGPRDVNTAAGRAGWAHSACHLAAVRGQGVRSVNSWRFAKQPLPAGAGSAEWVCTRTETWRGGGSQALAQFQPPGTKPGAPGALVARSAGSRACGPKDPTALAGALWKSPAGQWYLLAAGSRDVASVTATGGVRGSASGNLLAVPAKDGARAELTARLTNGKKLAALH
;
A
#
# COMPACT_ATOMS: atom_id res chain seq x y z
N MET A 1 29.80 -1.73 -9.38
CA MET A 1 29.37 -3.13 -9.55
C MET A 1 28.44 -3.47 -8.41
N ALA A 2 27.14 -3.62 -8.65
CA ALA A 2 26.16 -3.99 -7.63
C ALA A 2 26.21 -5.51 -7.49
N ASP A 3 26.60 -5.95 -6.30
CA ASP A 3 26.63 -7.34 -5.90
C ASP A 3 25.22 -7.94 -5.99
N GLY A 4 24.97 -8.72 -7.05
CA GLY A 4 23.65 -9.24 -7.45
C GLY A 4 23.30 -10.60 -6.82
N GLY A 5 23.76 -10.90 -5.60
CA GLY A 5 23.36 -12.12 -4.90
C GLY A 5 21.87 -12.12 -4.49
N PRO A 6 21.25 -13.28 -4.34
CA PRO A 6 19.84 -13.39 -3.95
C PRO A 6 19.63 -12.81 -2.54
N ARG A 7 19.07 -11.59 -2.48
CA ARG A 7 18.72 -10.88 -1.24
C ARG A 7 17.23 -11.09 -0.96
N GLY A 8 16.86 -12.27 -0.52
CA GLY A 8 15.51 -12.60 -0.11
C GLY A 8 15.45 -13.01 1.36
N LEU A 9 14.29 -13.46 1.82
CA LEU A 9 14.11 -13.95 3.20
C LEU A 9 15.04 -15.11 3.56
N LEU A 10 15.40 -15.94 2.59
CA LEU A 10 16.27 -17.13 2.78
C LEU A 10 17.70 -16.82 3.26
N VAL A 11 18.17 -15.58 3.08
CA VAL A 11 19.52 -15.17 3.50
C VAL A 11 19.50 -14.35 4.80
N LEU A 12 18.36 -14.24 5.47
CA LEU A 12 18.28 -13.53 6.76
C LEU A 12 18.80 -14.45 7.89
N PRO A 13 19.83 -14.03 8.65
CA PRO A 13 20.23 -14.74 9.86
C PRO A 13 19.14 -14.61 10.93
N ALA A 14 19.00 -15.62 11.77
CA ALA A 14 18.15 -15.55 12.95
C ALA A 14 18.64 -14.47 13.90
N ARG A 15 17.73 -13.62 14.39
CA ARG A 15 18.03 -12.49 15.30
C ARG A 15 17.06 -12.46 16.46
N GLY A 16 17.40 -11.73 17.50
CA GLY A 16 16.62 -11.57 18.71
C GLY A 16 17.29 -12.19 19.92
N ASN A 17 16.87 -11.80 21.11
CA ASN A 17 17.47 -12.21 22.38
C ASN A 17 17.01 -13.60 22.87
N ARG A 18 16.14 -14.30 22.13
CA ARG A 18 15.58 -15.62 22.48
C ARG A 18 15.85 -16.68 21.39
N VAL A 19 16.81 -16.46 20.48
CA VAL A 19 17.12 -17.41 19.39
C VAL A 19 17.59 -18.78 19.89
N GLY A 20 18.18 -18.85 21.09
CA GLY A 20 18.60 -20.07 21.74
C GLY A 20 17.54 -20.72 22.66
N ASP A 21 16.37 -20.12 22.81
CA ASP A 21 15.31 -20.62 23.68
C ASP A 21 14.56 -21.78 23.02
N ARG A 22 15.05 -22.99 23.28
CA ARG A 22 14.48 -24.23 22.71
C ARG A 22 13.03 -24.45 23.09
N GLU A 23 12.61 -24.03 24.28
CA GLU A 23 11.23 -24.21 24.74
C GLU A 23 10.27 -23.30 24.02
N LEU A 24 10.62 -22.01 23.89
CA LEU A 24 9.84 -21.06 23.10
C LEU A 24 9.70 -21.52 21.64
N LEU A 25 10.83 -21.92 21.02
CA LEU A 25 10.82 -22.39 19.63
C LEU A 25 9.99 -23.68 19.46
N ARG A 26 10.06 -24.59 20.41
CA ARG A 26 9.25 -25.83 20.40
C ARG A 26 7.76 -25.51 20.53
N ARG A 27 7.37 -24.60 21.43
CA ARG A 27 5.98 -24.16 21.57
C ARG A 27 5.47 -23.52 20.28
N ALA A 28 6.24 -22.60 19.68
CA ALA A 28 5.89 -21.94 18.43
C ALA A 28 5.63 -22.94 17.29
N LEU A 29 6.52 -23.92 17.14
CA LEU A 29 6.37 -24.98 16.14
C LEU A 29 5.18 -25.91 16.43
N ALA A 30 4.95 -26.27 17.69
CA ALA A 30 3.84 -27.14 18.10
C ALA A 30 2.49 -26.45 17.83
N VAL A 31 2.35 -25.16 18.17
CA VAL A 31 1.15 -24.38 17.90
C VAL A 31 0.95 -24.20 16.39
N TRP A 32 2.02 -23.96 15.63
CA TRP A 32 1.91 -23.88 14.18
C TRP A 32 1.45 -25.19 13.54
N ALA A 33 2.01 -26.31 14.01
CA ALA A 33 1.63 -27.64 13.49
C ALA A 33 0.18 -28.01 13.84
N ARG A 34 -0.29 -27.64 15.04
CA ARG A 34 -1.65 -27.93 15.53
C ARG A 34 -2.16 -26.78 16.39
N PRO A 35 -2.78 -25.75 15.79
CA PRO A 35 -3.35 -24.65 16.55
C PRO A 35 -4.44 -25.14 17.52
N GLY A 36 -4.29 -24.82 18.80
CA GLY A 36 -5.29 -25.11 19.83
C GLY A 36 -6.45 -24.11 19.83
N ARG A 37 -7.45 -24.35 20.69
CA ARG A 37 -8.63 -23.46 20.85
C ARG A 37 -8.26 -22.04 21.31
N ASP A 38 -7.17 -21.90 22.04
CA ASP A 38 -6.66 -20.64 22.57
C ASP A 38 -5.73 -19.91 21.57
N THR A 39 -5.66 -20.42 20.34
CA THR A 39 -4.84 -19.81 19.27
C THR A 39 -5.71 -18.89 18.41
N ARG A 40 -5.40 -17.60 18.43
CA ARG A 40 -5.95 -16.64 17.46
C ARG A 40 -5.12 -16.69 16.19
N ALA A 41 -5.61 -17.39 15.19
CA ALA A 41 -4.95 -17.46 13.89
C ALA A 41 -5.48 -16.38 12.94
N SER A 42 -4.60 -15.74 12.18
CA SER A 42 -4.92 -14.85 11.08
C SER A 42 -4.08 -15.18 9.85
N ALA A 43 -4.58 -14.88 8.66
CA ALA A 43 -3.86 -15.07 7.42
C ALA A 43 -4.11 -13.91 6.45
N THR A 44 -3.05 -13.43 5.83
CA THR A 44 -3.14 -12.50 4.70
C THR A 44 -4.01 -13.11 3.58
N PRO A 45 -4.92 -12.38 2.96
CA PRO A 45 -5.77 -12.89 1.89
C PRO A 45 -4.99 -13.64 0.81
N GLY A 46 -5.40 -14.88 0.53
CA GLY A 46 -4.72 -15.77 -0.42
C GLY A 46 -3.54 -16.56 0.17
N THR A 47 -3.33 -16.49 1.49
CA THR A 47 -2.38 -17.34 2.20
C THR A 47 -3.12 -18.49 2.87
N LEU A 48 -2.73 -19.71 2.58
CA LEU A 48 -3.32 -20.89 3.22
C LEU A 48 -2.65 -21.09 4.60
N PRO A 49 -3.43 -21.09 5.69
CA PRO A 49 -2.93 -21.56 6.99
C PRO A 49 -2.67 -23.07 6.93
N GLY A 50 -1.90 -23.58 7.87
CA GLY A 50 -1.61 -25.02 7.99
C GLY A 50 -0.17 -25.27 8.44
N PRO A 51 0.18 -26.52 8.76
CA PRO A 51 1.50 -26.87 9.23
C PRO A 51 2.59 -26.53 8.20
N PRO A 52 3.86 -26.41 8.62
CA PRO A 52 4.96 -26.22 7.69
C PRO A 52 5.15 -27.49 6.83
N PRO A 53 5.45 -27.33 5.52
CA PRO A 53 5.69 -28.47 4.63
C PRO A 53 7.02 -29.18 4.91
N GLY A 54 7.90 -28.57 5.69
CA GLY A 54 9.21 -29.07 6.09
C GLY A 54 9.81 -28.23 7.21
N PRO A 55 11.07 -28.42 7.59
CA PRO A 55 11.73 -27.62 8.62
C PRO A 55 11.77 -26.15 8.25
N PRO A 56 11.11 -25.25 9.00
CA PRO A 56 11.14 -23.83 8.69
C PRO A 56 12.43 -23.16 9.16
N GLN A 57 12.83 -22.11 8.47
CA GLN A 57 13.93 -21.24 8.87
C GLN A 57 13.47 -20.28 9.97
N LEU A 58 14.26 -20.14 11.04
CA LEU A 58 14.08 -19.11 12.04
C LEU A 58 14.60 -17.76 11.50
N LEU A 59 13.77 -16.73 11.52
CA LEU A 59 14.15 -15.36 11.17
C LEU A 59 14.33 -14.48 12.41
N TYR A 60 13.51 -14.70 13.44
CA TYR A 60 13.54 -13.91 14.67
C TYR A 60 13.00 -14.72 15.85
N ALA A 61 13.62 -14.60 17.01
CA ALA A 61 13.04 -15.00 18.29
C ALA A 61 13.47 -14.01 19.38
N GLY A 62 12.52 -13.31 19.97
CA GLY A 62 12.85 -12.29 20.95
C GLY A 62 11.66 -11.74 21.71
N GLU A 63 11.94 -10.91 22.69
CA GLU A 63 10.94 -10.20 23.48
C GLU A 63 10.70 -8.82 22.89
N VAL A 64 9.43 -8.48 22.65
CA VAL A 64 9.00 -7.20 22.10
C VAL A 64 7.87 -6.65 22.98
N GLY A 65 8.19 -5.67 23.83
CA GLY A 65 7.26 -5.20 24.83
C GLY A 65 6.86 -6.30 25.84
N SER A 66 5.59 -6.61 25.92
CA SER A 66 5.03 -7.63 26.83
C SER A 66 4.90 -9.02 26.22
N VAL A 67 5.36 -9.25 24.97
CA VAL A 67 5.21 -10.51 24.27
C VAL A 67 6.55 -11.13 23.87
N ALA A 68 6.61 -12.45 23.84
CA ALA A 68 7.64 -13.21 23.17
C ALA A 68 7.17 -13.51 21.75
N VAL A 69 8.01 -13.22 20.77
CA VAL A 69 7.69 -13.35 19.35
C VAL A 69 8.68 -14.27 18.67
N VAL A 70 8.16 -15.18 17.84
CA VAL A 70 8.95 -16.01 16.93
C VAL A 70 8.48 -15.76 15.50
N ILE A 71 9.40 -15.49 14.59
CA ILE A 71 9.12 -15.36 13.14
C ILE A 71 9.85 -16.48 12.41
N LEU A 72 9.09 -17.24 11.66
CA LEU A 72 9.56 -18.41 10.91
C LEU A 72 9.24 -18.23 9.41
N HIS A 73 10.03 -18.87 8.55
CA HIS A 73 9.81 -18.90 7.10
C HIS A 73 9.91 -20.34 6.59
N ASP A 74 8.91 -20.80 5.84
CA ASP A 74 8.81 -22.18 5.33
C ASP A 74 9.09 -22.29 3.81
N GLY A 75 9.62 -21.25 3.19
CA GLY A 75 9.85 -21.17 1.75
C GLY A 75 8.68 -20.51 0.99
N LEU A 76 7.45 -20.60 1.49
CA LEU A 76 6.23 -20.04 0.88
C LEU A 76 5.63 -18.92 1.72
N ARG A 77 5.75 -19.01 3.07
CA ARG A 77 5.10 -18.12 4.03
C ARG A 77 6.08 -17.64 5.08
N VAL A 78 5.83 -16.43 5.56
CA VAL A 78 6.31 -15.98 6.87
C VAL A 78 5.20 -16.21 7.88
N VAL A 79 5.55 -16.80 9.00
CA VAL A 79 4.64 -17.09 10.11
C VAL A 79 5.16 -16.41 11.36
N ARG A 80 4.31 -15.59 11.99
CA ARG A 80 4.58 -14.93 13.26
C ARG A 80 3.79 -15.61 14.36
N TYR A 81 4.49 -16.16 15.33
CA TYR A 81 3.96 -16.63 16.60
C TYR A 81 4.19 -15.56 17.66
N ALA A 82 3.23 -15.32 18.53
CA ALA A 82 3.39 -14.44 19.68
C ALA A 82 2.63 -14.99 20.91
N GLU A 83 3.31 -14.97 22.06
CA GLU A 83 2.76 -15.35 23.36
C GLU A 83 3.11 -14.30 24.42
N PRO A 84 2.36 -14.17 25.55
CA PRO A 84 2.76 -13.34 26.67
C PRO A 84 4.10 -13.78 27.26
N LYS A 85 4.96 -12.82 27.65
CA LYS A 85 6.31 -13.07 28.19
C LYS A 85 6.34 -13.98 29.41
N ASN A 86 5.31 -13.92 30.25
CA ASN A 86 5.22 -14.66 31.51
C ASN A 86 4.79 -16.12 31.35
N GLY A 87 4.67 -16.62 30.11
CA GLY A 87 4.32 -18.01 29.82
C GLY A 87 2.92 -18.46 30.25
N LYS A 88 2.14 -17.59 30.89
CA LYS A 88 0.74 -17.84 31.24
C LYS A 88 -0.14 -17.49 30.06
N ALA A 89 -0.01 -18.22 28.97
CA ALA A 89 -0.73 -17.97 27.74
C ALA A 89 -2.15 -18.50 27.86
N SER A 90 -3.09 -17.60 28.11
CA SER A 90 -4.50 -17.85 27.79
C SER A 90 -4.82 -17.57 26.32
N LEU A 91 -3.96 -16.84 25.60
CA LEU A 91 -4.17 -16.51 24.20
C LEU A 91 -2.83 -16.38 23.46
N VAL A 92 -2.68 -17.14 22.39
CA VAL A 92 -1.53 -17.11 21.47
C VAL A 92 -1.96 -16.59 20.12
N ALA A 93 -1.15 -15.73 19.51
CA ALA A 93 -1.38 -15.26 18.14
C ALA A 93 -0.51 -16.05 17.15
N LEU A 94 -1.11 -16.40 16.00
CA LEU A 94 -0.42 -17.08 14.91
C LEU A 94 -0.86 -16.42 13.59
N ASP A 95 0.03 -15.64 12.98
CA ASP A 95 -0.26 -14.90 11.77
C ASP A 95 0.54 -15.45 10.59
N PHE A 96 -0.15 -15.60 9.45
CA PHE A 96 0.42 -16.14 8.23
C PHE A 96 0.46 -15.09 7.13
N ALA A 97 1.58 -14.92 6.46
CA ALA A 97 1.70 -14.07 5.28
C ALA A 97 2.45 -14.80 4.17
N ARG A 98 1.92 -14.71 2.96
CA ARG A 98 2.58 -15.24 1.77
C ARG A 98 3.90 -14.52 1.50
N ALA A 99 4.94 -15.27 1.15
CA ALA A 99 6.30 -14.77 0.99
C ALA A 99 7.02 -15.29 -0.25
N ASP A 100 6.40 -16.20 -1.02
CA ASP A 100 7.00 -16.84 -2.21
C ASP A 100 7.38 -15.85 -3.34
N ALA A 101 6.76 -14.68 -3.37
CA ALA A 101 7.10 -13.58 -4.29
C ALA A 101 7.94 -12.47 -3.62
N ALA A 102 8.52 -12.73 -2.44
CA ALA A 102 9.34 -11.73 -1.74
C ALA A 102 10.69 -11.57 -2.43
N ASP A 103 10.99 -10.35 -2.80
CA ASP A 103 12.28 -9.91 -3.32
C ASP A 103 13.01 -9.03 -2.29
N ALA A 104 14.22 -8.60 -2.61
CA ALA A 104 14.99 -7.72 -1.72
C ALA A 104 14.30 -6.39 -1.41
N ALA A 105 13.35 -5.96 -2.23
CA ALA A 105 12.61 -4.72 -2.01
C ALA A 105 11.43 -4.90 -1.06
N SER A 106 10.72 -6.02 -1.13
CA SER A 106 9.62 -6.37 -0.24
C SER A 106 10.07 -6.99 1.08
N ALA A 107 11.24 -7.65 1.11
CA ALA A 107 11.84 -8.24 2.31
C ALA A 107 12.64 -7.25 3.18
N THR A 108 12.48 -5.94 3.00
CA THR A 108 13.24 -4.93 3.76
C THR A 108 12.80 -4.79 5.21
N ALA A 109 11.56 -5.14 5.52
CA ALA A 109 11.03 -5.13 6.87
C ALA A 109 9.89 -6.13 7.04
N LEU A 110 9.74 -6.64 8.27
CA LEU A 110 8.60 -7.45 8.73
C LEU A 110 8.00 -6.80 9.97
N VAL A 111 6.71 -6.89 10.13
CA VAL A 111 6.04 -6.45 11.36
C VAL A 111 6.27 -7.50 12.45
N VAL A 112 6.89 -7.09 13.54
CA VAL A 112 7.15 -7.95 14.70
C VAL A 112 5.98 -7.92 15.68
N ALA A 113 5.50 -6.71 16.00
CA ALA A 113 4.40 -6.53 16.95
C ALA A 113 3.58 -5.29 16.60
N ARG A 114 2.27 -5.36 16.95
CA ARG A 114 1.37 -4.22 17.04
C ARG A 114 0.78 -4.20 18.45
N VAL A 115 1.06 -3.14 19.18
CA VAL A 115 0.62 -2.95 20.58
C VAL A 115 0.27 -1.48 20.79
N ASP A 116 -0.84 -1.21 21.43
CA ASP A 116 -1.30 0.14 21.81
C ASP A 116 -1.26 1.15 20.65
N GLY A 117 -1.79 0.74 19.50
CA GLY A 117 -1.83 1.60 18.31
C GLY A 117 -0.48 1.81 17.63
N ASN A 118 0.59 1.17 18.09
CA ASN A 118 1.92 1.26 17.51
C ASN A 118 2.33 -0.05 16.83
N VAL A 119 3.25 0.06 15.87
CA VAL A 119 3.87 -1.05 15.17
C VAL A 119 5.38 -1.02 15.36
N ARG A 120 6.02 -2.17 15.49
CA ARG A 120 7.46 -2.36 15.47
C ARG A 120 7.86 -3.25 14.30
N TYR A 121 8.98 -2.95 13.69
CA TYR A 121 9.46 -3.66 12.51
C TYR A 121 10.80 -4.34 12.77
N LEU A 122 10.96 -5.55 12.27
CA LEU A 122 12.25 -6.20 12.08
C LEU A 122 12.78 -5.75 10.71
N THR A 123 13.85 -4.98 10.68
CA THR A 123 14.46 -4.53 9.43
C THR A 123 15.48 -5.53 8.93
N ALA A 124 15.62 -5.67 7.61
CA ALA A 124 16.65 -6.53 7.02
C ALA A 124 18.07 -6.02 7.34
N PRO A 125 19.10 -6.91 7.41
CA PRO A 125 20.48 -6.54 7.77
C PRO A 125 21.11 -5.52 6.82
N TRP A 126 20.72 -5.52 5.55
CA TRP A 126 21.24 -4.57 4.56
C TRP A 126 20.61 -3.18 4.63
N VAL A 127 19.62 -2.97 5.48
CA VAL A 127 19.01 -1.66 5.72
C VAL A 127 19.92 -0.86 6.63
N LYS A 128 20.61 0.16 6.10
CA LYS A 128 21.58 0.96 6.85
C LYS A 128 20.93 1.98 7.78
N SER A 129 19.80 2.56 7.39
CA SER A 129 19.09 3.59 8.16
C SER A 129 17.59 3.41 8.11
N ALA A 130 16.93 3.78 9.20
CA ALA A 130 15.47 3.84 9.31
C ALA A 130 15.04 5.23 9.80
N ALA A 131 13.93 5.71 9.29
CA ALA A 131 13.30 6.95 9.71
C ALA A 131 11.78 6.86 9.51
N VAL A 132 11.04 7.76 10.15
CA VAL A 132 9.59 7.88 9.97
C VAL A 132 9.27 9.19 9.24
N ARG A 133 8.37 9.12 8.28
CA ARG A 133 7.76 10.28 7.62
C ARG A 133 6.26 10.27 7.81
N ASP A 134 5.68 11.44 7.98
CA ASP A 134 4.25 11.63 7.83
C ASP A 134 3.95 11.95 6.35
N LEU A 135 3.21 11.08 5.67
CA LEU A 135 2.87 11.30 4.25
C LEU A 135 2.00 12.54 4.05
N LEU A 136 1.22 12.94 5.05
CA LEU A 136 0.38 14.14 4.97
C LEU A 136 1.19 15.44 5.08
N LYS A 137 2.45 15.35 5.51
CA LYS A 137 3.39 16.48 5.64
C LYS A 137 4.61 16.28 4.74
N PRO A 138 4.45 16.34 3.40
CA PRO A 138 5.47 15.93 2.44
C PRO A 138 6.77 16.75 2.51
N ALA A 139 6.70 17.99 2.98
CA ALA A 139 7.85 18.88 3.16
C ALA A 139 8.60 18.64 4.48
N ALA A 140 7.99 17.96 5.46
CA ALA A 140 8.63 17.70 6.74
C ALA A 140 9.85 16.78 6.58
N ALA A 141 10.88 17.05 7.38
CA ALA A 141 12.06 16.18 7.45
C ALA A 141 11.68 14.78 7.96
N ALA A 142 12.41 13.77 7.52
CA ALA A 142 12.31 12.44 8.10
C ALA A 142 12.84 12.47 9.54
N ARG A 143 12.11 11.87 10.46
CA ARG A 143 12.53 11.70 11.83
C ARG A 143 13.31 10.40 11.97
N PRO A 144 14.58 10.41 12.37
CA PRO A 144 15.36 9.19 12.58
C PRO A 144 14.60 8.21 13.50
N LEU A 145 14.67 6.93 13.19
CA LEU A 145 14.09 5.87 13.98
C LEU A 145 15.20 4.93 14.48
N HIS A 146 15.29 4.80 15.79
CA HIS A 146 16.26 3.90 16.40
C HIS A 146 15.89 2.43 16.16
N ARG A 147 16.90 1.57 16.09
CA ARG A 147 16.80 0.12 15.96
C ARG A 147 17.72 -0.54 16.97
N GLY A 148 17.23 -1.54 17.67
CA GLY A 148 18.04 -2.40 18.51
C GLY A 148 19.10 -3.19 17.72
N ALA A 149 20.04 -3.78 18.44
CA ALA A 149 21.07 -4.65 17.84
C ALA A 149 20.45 -5.86 17.10
N ASP A 150 19.27 -6.31 17.50
CA ASP A 150 18.49 -7.35 16.85
C ASP A 150 17.79 -6.89 15.56
N GLY A 151 17.84 -5.59 15.24
CA GLY A 151 17.22 -5.00 14.06
C GLY A 151 15.75 -4.61 14.23
N VAL A 152 15.20 -4.73 15.45
CA VAL A 152 13.82 -4.30 15.76
C VAL A 152 13.81 -2.79 16.00
N THR A 153 12.83 -2.10 15.42
CA THR A 153 12.68 -0.64 15.57
C THR A 153 12.00 -0.27 16.88
N ASP A 154 12.20 0.97 17.28
CA ASP A 154 11.30 1.61 18.25
C ASP A 154 9.87 1.63 17.72
N PRO A 155 8.85 1.83 18.63
CA PRO A 155 7.46 1.86 18.21
C PRO A 155 7.18 3.08 17.30
N VAL A 156 6.37 2.84 16.28
CA VAL A 156 5.87 3.86 15.35
C VAL A 156 4.34 3.79 15.36
N PRO A 157 3.60 4.91 15.39
CA PRO A 157 2.16 4.87 15.26
C PRO A 157 1.74 4.09 14.02
N SER A 158 0.82 3.13 14.18
CA SER A 158 0.35 2.26 13.09
C SER A 158 -0.82 2.91 12.36
N PRO A 159 -0.68 3.27 11.07
CA PRO A 159 -1.82 3.71 10.30
C PRO A 159 -2.89 2.60 10.14
N ALA A 160 -2.51 1.32 10.26
CA ALA A 160 -3.48 0.23 10.23
C ALA A 160 -4.43 0.23 11.43
N ALA A 161 -4.00 0.73 12.59
CA ALA A 161 -4.80 0.82 13.81
C ALA A 161 -5.50 2.18 13.97
N ALA A 162 -5.21 3.17 13.13
CA ALA A 162 -5.74 4.51 13.26
C ALA A 162 -7.24 4.57 12.88
N SER A 163 -8.05 5.27 13.68
CA SER A 163 -9.47 5.53 13.41
C SER A 163 -9.69 6.77 12.54
N SER A 164 -8.74 7.73 12.56
CA SER A 164 -8.75 8.95 11.76
C SER A 164 -7.55 9.01 10.81
N CYS A 165 -7.53 10.01 9.94
CA CYS A 165 -6.41 10.27 9.04
C CYS A 165 -5.79 11.65 9.27
N ASP A 166 -5.45 11.97 10.50
CA ASP A 166 -4.76 13.21 10.87
C ASP A 166 -3.24 13.13 10.62
N THR A 167 -2.72 11.92 10.61
CA THR A 167 -1.34 11.58 10.23
C THR A 167 -1.33 10.26 9.47
N TRP A 168 -0.32 10.07 8.61
CA TRP A 168 -0.08 8.79 7.96
C TRP A 168 1.40 8.42 8.04
N PRO A 169 1.85 7.80 9.14
CA PRO A 169 3.23 7.38 9.30
C PRO A 169 3.65 6.35 8.26
N ALA A 170 4.76 6.61 7.60
CA ALA A 170 5.44 5.67 6.72
C ALA A 170 6.88 5.48 7.17
N LEU A 171 7.35 4.23 7.13
CA LEU A 171 8.72 3.88 7.46
C LEU A 171 9.61 4.12 6.24
N GLN A 172 10.63 4.95 6.41
CA GLN A 172 11.66 5.17 5.40
C GLN A 172 12.86 4.25 5.68
N LEU A 173 13.17 3.40 4.70
CA LEU A 173 14.29 2.45 4.72
C LEU A 173 15.23 2.78 3.55
N GLY A 174 16.26 3.56 3.82
CA GLY A 174 17.09 4.14 2.76
C GLY A 174 16.25 5.02 1.82
N GLY A 175 16.22 4.69 0.52
CA GLY A 175 15.44 5.42 -0.49
C GLY A 175 13.98 4.96 -0.66
N ARG A 176 13.47 4.04 0.16
CA ARG A 176 12.13 3.46 0.03
C ARG A 176 11.22 3.91 1.16
N LEU A 177 9.93 4.05 0.84
CA LEU A 177 8.88 4.20 1.84
C LEU A 177 8.01 2.95 1.85
N VAL A 178 7.73 2.45 3.05
CA VAL A 178 6.77 1.39 3.29
C VAL A 178 5.77 1.83 4.37
N THR A 179 4.55 1.29 4.35
CA THR A 179 3.52 1.65 5.32
C THR A 179 2.82 0.40 5.84
N ASP A 180 2.37 0.46 7.09
CA ASP A 180 1.60 -0.60 7.72
C ASP A 180 0.14 -0.54 7.26
N LEU A 181 -0.30 -1.60 6.61
CA LEU A 181 -1.70 -1.81 6.21
C LEU A 181 -2.36 -2.99 6.92
N GLY A 182 -1.77 -3.45 8.04
CA GLY A 182 -2.31 -4.54 8.85
C GLY A 182 -1.66 -5.90 8.60
N GLU A 183 -0.77 -6.01 7.60
CA GLU A 183 -0.11 -7.26 7.20
C GLU A 183 1.25 -7.46 7.88
N LEU A 184 1.82 -8.68 7.82
CA LEU A 184 3.18 -8.93 8.30
C LEU A 184 4.25 -8.24 7.44
N PHE A 185 3.98 -8.07 6.15
CA PHE A 185 4.81 -7.26 5.28
C PHE A 185 4.21 -5.86 5.15
N PRO A 186 4.94 -4.79 5.50
CA PRO A 186 4.47 -3.45 5.20
C PRO A 186 4.45 -3.21 3.69
N ALA A 187 3.42 -2.51 3.21
CA ALA A 187 3.24 -2.25 1.79
C ALA A 187 4.25 -1.22 1.27
N ARG A 188 4.94 -1.53 0.16
CA ARG A 188 5.85 -0.60 -0.51
C ARG A 188 5.09 0.49 -1.23
N LEU A 189 5.52 1.74 -1.08
CA LEU A 189 4.96 2.90 -1.76
C LEU A 189 5.84 3.29 -2.94
N THR A 190 5.20 3.47 -4.11
CA THR A 190 5.85 3.90 -5.34
C THR A 190 5.06 5.05 -5.97
N TYR A 191 5.66 5.74 -6.92
CA TYR A 191 5.00 6.81 -7.66
C TYR A 191 5.44 6.84 -9.13
N GLY A 192 4.57 7.38 -9.97
CA GLY A 192 4.83 7.61 -11.38
C GLY A 192 4.13 6.62 -12.31
N SER A 193 4.25 6.86 -13.60
CA SER A 193 3.59 6.06 -14.63
C SER A 193 3.98 4.58 -14.52
N PRO A 194 3.00 3.67 -14.59
CA PRO A 194 3.27 2.24 -14.62
C PRO A 194 3.84 1.77 -15.98
N ALA A 195 3.79 2.61 -17.02
CA ALA A 195 4.34 2.32 -18.34
C ALA A 195 5.85 2.54 -18.43
N GLY A 196 6.48 2.00 -19.45
CA GLY A 196 7.90 2.18 -19.74
C GLY A 196 8.80 1.60 -18.64
N LYS A 197 9.62 2.44 -18.00
CA LYS A 197 10.52 2.03 -16.90
C LYS A 197 9.80 1.66 -15.59
N GLY A 198 8.47 1.83 -15.56
CA GLY A 198 7.66 1.56 -14.38
C GLY A 198 7.78 2.60 -13.26
N PRO A 199 7.01 2.39 -12.18
CA PRO A 199 6.99 3.30 -11.04
C PRO A 199 8.29 3.26 -10.25
N ARG A 200 8.62 4.37 -9.57
CA ARG A 200 9.84 4.58 -8.80
C ARG A 200 9.54 4.64 -7.30
N ASP A 201 10.53 4.37 -6.47
CA ASP A 201 10.43 4.57 -5.02
C ASP A 201 10.18 6.05 -4.67
N VAL A 202 9.42 6.30 -3.59
CA VAL A 202 9.04 7.65 -3.13
C VAL A 202 10.22 8.28 -2.38
N ASN A 203 11.26 8.66 -3.11
CA ASN A 203 12.48 9.26 -2.57
C ASN A 203 12.64 10.74 -2.91
N THR A 204 11.81 11.30 -3.79
CA THR A 204 11.85 12.71 -4.21
C THR A 204 10.77 13.54 -3.54
N ALA A 205 10.96 14.88 -3.49
CA ALA A 205 9.95 15.81 -3.01
C ALA A 205 8.64 15.71 -3.81
N ALA A 206 8.72 15.60 -5.15
CA ALA A 206 7.54 15.46 -6.01
C ALA A 206 6.77 14.16 -5.72
N GLY A 207 7.47 13.03 -5.53
CA GLY A 207 6.83 11.77 -5.16
C GLY A 207 6.11 11.86 -3.81
N ARG A 208 6.72 12.50 -2.81
CA ARG A 208 6.10 12.73 -1.50
C ARG A 208 4.88 13.66 -1.58
N ALA A 209 4.99 14.75 -2.35
CA ALA A 209 3.86 15.67 -2.55
C ALA A 209 2.66 14.96 -3.19
N GLY A 210 2.88 14.12 -4.21
CA GLY A 210 1.82 13.33 -4.83
C GLY A 210 1.13 12.36 -3.85
N TRP A 211 1.88 11.81 -2.89
CA TRP A 211 1.32 10.92 -1.87
C TRP A 211 0.51 11.65 -0.80
N ALA A 212 0.77 12.93 -0.53
CA ALA A 212 0.09 13.68 0.52
C ALA A 212 -1.44 13.72 0.33
N HIS A 213 -1.91 13.71 -0.92
CA HIS A 213 -3.35 13.71 -1.24
C HIS A 213 -3.94 12.30 -1.39
N SER A 214 -3.11 11.26 -1.45
CA SER A 214 -3.55 9.88 -1.67
C SER A 214 -3.47 9.00 -0.42
N ALA A 215 -2.70 9.40 0.58
CA ALA A 215 -2.38 8.55 1.73
C ALA A 215 -3.63 8.11 2.52
N CYS A 216 -4.58 9.00 2.77
CA CYS A 216 -5.79 8.67 3.51
C CYS A 216 -6.65 7.59 2.82
N HIS A 217 -6.59 7.49 1.50
CA HIS A 217 -7.32 6.46 0.77
C HIS A 217 -6.74 5.05 0.96
N LEU A 218 -5.51 4.93 1.48
CA LEU A 218 -4.93 3.64 1.86
C LEU A 218 -5.71 2.93 2.97
N ALA A 219 -6.49 3.66 3.77
CA ALA A 219 -7.39 3.08 4.76
C ALA A 219 -8.38 2.07 4.13
N ALA A 220 -8.78 2.29 2.89
CA ALA A 220 -9.72 1.44 2.17
C ALA A 220 -9.15 0.07 1.75
N VAL A 221 -7.83 -0.11 1.83
CA VAL A 221 -7.14 -1.33 1.39
C VAL A 221 -6.38 -2.04 2.51
N ARG A 222 -6.64 -1.66 3.77
CA ARG A 222 -6.10 -2.34 4.94
C ARG A 222 -6.56 -3.80 4.99
N GLY A 223 -5.69 -4.70 5.41
CA GLY A 223 -6.00 -6.13 5.57
C GLY A 223 -6.28 -6.89 4.27
N GLN A 224 -5.92 -6.34 3.12
CA GLN A 224 -6.24 -6.94 1.81
C GLN A 224 -5.05 -7.64 1.14
N GLY A 225 -3.99 -7.92 1.88
CA GLY A 225 -2.80 -8.59 1.35
C GLY A 225 -2.01 -7.73 0.39
N VAL A 226 -1.94 -6.42 0.63
CA VAL A 226 -1.28 -5.46 -0.25
C VAL A 226 0.23 -5.57 -0.11
N ARG A 227 0.91 -5.84 -1.22
CA ARG A 227 2.37 -5.87 -1.34
C ARG A 227 2.95 -4.50 -1.65
N SER A 228 2.32 -3.79 -2.57
CA SER A 228 2.76 -2.45 -2.99
C SER A 228 1.59 -1.59 -3.44
N VAL A 229 1.77 -0.28 -3.35
CA VAL A 229 0.82 0.70 -3.86
C VAL A 229 1.59 1.72 -4.70
N ASN A 230 1.08 1.95 -5.91
CA ASN A 230 1.58 2.99 -6.80
C ASN A 230 0.60 4.16 -6.87
N SER A 231 1.09 5.40 -6.75
CA SER A 231 0.32 6.62 -7.01
C SER A 231 0.81 7.26 -8.31
N TRP A 232 -0.10 7.51 -9.24
CA TRP A 232 0.23 8.01 -10.56
C TRP A 232 -0.75 9.08 -11.03
N ARG A 233 -0.23 10.29 -11.27
CA ARG A 233 -1.00 11.34 -11.96
C ARG A 233 -1.10 11.02 -13.45
N PHE A 234 -2.28 10.62 -13.92
CA PHE A 234 -2.50 10.21 -15.30
C PHE A 234 -2.98 11.36 -16.20
N ALA A 235 -3.55 12.43 -15.61
CA ALA A 235 -3.91 13.63 -16.36
C ALA A 235 -3.83 14.91 -15.50
N LYS A 236 -3.71 16.05 -16.18
CA LYS A 236 -3.91 17.40 -15.65
C LYS A 236 -4.94 18.07 -16.54
N GLN A 237 -6.00 18.59 -15.96
CA GLN A 237 -7.14 19.13 -16.70
C GLN A 237 -7.35 20.62 -16.36
N PRO A 238 -7.30 21.54 -17.34
CA PRO A 238 -7.80 22.89 -17.17
C PRO A 238 -9.28 22.87 -16.78
N LEU A 239 -9.64 23.63 -15.77
CA LEU A 239 -11.03 23.75 -15.32
C LEU A 239 -11.76 24.85 -16.06
N PRO A 240 -13.08 24.68 -16.32
CA PRO A 240 -13.92 25.73 -16.90
C PRO A 240 -13.88 27.02 -16.10
N ALA A 241 -14.24 28.11 -16.76
CA ALA A 241 -14.32 29.48 -16.20
C ALA A 241 -13.01 29.98 -15.56
N GLY A 242 -11.86 29.51 -16.04
CA GLY A 242 -10.56 29.98 -15.53
C GLY A 242 -10.24 29.55 -14.11
N ALA A 243 -10.92 28.53 -13.58
CA ALA A 243 -10.77 28.05 -12.19
C ALA A 243 -9.47 27.26 -11.92
N GLY A 244 -8.45 27.42 -12.77
CA GLY A 244 -7.15 26.73 -12.62
C GLY A 244 -7.11 25.37 -13.28
N SER A 245 -6.32 24.44 -12.72
CA SER A 245 -6.20 23.08 -13.23
C SER A 245 -6.35 22.07 -12.12
N ALA A 246 -7.06 20.98 -12.39
CA ALA A 246 -7.17 19.82 -11.52
C ALA A 246 -6.18 18.72 -11.91
N GLU A 247 -5.80 17.90 -10.96
CA GLU A 247 -5.01 16.69 -11.19
C GLU A 247 -5.88 15.45 -11.04
N TRP A 248 -5.68 14.48 -11.93
CA TRP A 248 -6.31 13.18 -11.90
C TRP A 248 -5.27 12.13 -11.53
N VAL A 249 -5.50 11.46 -10.41
CA VAL A 249 -4.55 10.51 -9.85
C VAL A 249 -5.17 9.13 -9.77
N CYS A 250 -4.44 8.12 -10.21
CA CYS A 250 -4.78 6.73 -9.96
C CYS A 250 -3.85 6.17 -8.89
N THR A 251 -4.42 5.59 -7.83
CA THR A 251 -3.72 4.83 -6.84
C THR A 251 -4.04 3.35 -7.04
N ARG A 252 -3.03 2.53 -7.35
CA ARG A 252 -3.19 1.12 -7.62
C ARG A 252 -2.47 0.26 -6.61
N THR A 253 -3.18 -0.72 -6.03
CA THR A 253 -2.60 -1.75 -5.17
C THR A 253 -2.24 -3.01 -5.95
N GLU A 254 -1.12 -3.63 -5.58
CA GLU A 254 -0.76 -4.98 -5.98
C GLU A 254 -0.74 -5.88 -4.74
N THR A 255 -1.28 -7.08 -4.84
CA THR A 255 -1.40 -8.02 -3.73
C THR A 255 -0.39 -9.15 -3.83
N TRP A 256 -0.09 -9.80 -2.70
CA TRP A 256 0.81 -10.97 -2.64
C TRP A 256 0.30 -12.16 -3.46
N ARG A 257 -1.00 -12.34 -3.58
CA ARG A 257 -1.60 -13.42 -4.38
C ARG A 257 -1.59 -13.17 -5.90
N GLY A 258 -1.13 -11.99 -6.35
CA GLY A 258 -1.10 -11.63 -7.78
C GLY A 258 -2.45 -11.26 -8.41
N GLY A 259 -3.55 -11.56 -7.74
CA GLY A 259 -4.91 -11.13 -8.09
C GLY A 259 -5.48 -10.18 -7.04
N GLY A 260 -6.65 -9.59 -7.28
CA GLY A 260 -7.34 -8.72 -6.31
C GLY A 260 -6.74 -7.31 -6.17
N SER A 261 -5.98 -6.85 -7.16
CA SER A 261 -5.55 -5.45 -7.24
C SER A 261 -6.75 -4.51 -7.25
N GLN A 262 -6.60 -3.33 -6.64
CA GLN A 262 -7.60 -2.27 -6.68
C GLN A 262 -7.02 -1.04 -7.35
N ALA A 263 -7.83 -0.37 -8.16
CA ALA A 263 -7.55 0.95 -8.72
C ALA A 263 -8.52 1.96 -8.11
N LEU A 264 -7.98 3.05 -7.56
CA LEU A 264 -8.72 4.17 -6.99
C LEU A 264 -8.44 5.40 -7.86
N ALA A 265 -9.45 5.99 -8.45
CA ALA A 265 -9.31 7.24 -9.17
C ALA A 265 -9.67 8.43 -8.27
N GLN A 266 -8.85 9.46 -8.30
CA GLN A 266 -8.99 10.66 -7.49
C GLN A 266 -8.98 11.89 -8.37
N PHE A 267 -9.85 12.83 -8.03
CA PHE A 267 -9.89 14.17 -8.59
C PHE A 267 -9.37 15.16 -7.54
N GLN A 268 -8.36 15.94 -7.91
CA GLN A 268 -7.71 16.91 -7.03
C GLN A 268 -7.86 18.31 -7.64
N PRO A 269 -8.84 19.11 -7.20
CA PRO A 269 -9.01 20.48 -7.68
C PRO A 269 -7.85 21.37 -7.22
N PRO A 270 -7.63 22.52 -7.88
CA PRO A 270 -6.62 23.47 -7.46
C PRO A 270 -6.89 24.00 -6.06
N GLY A 271 -5.82 24.39 -5.34
CA GLY A 271 -5.93 24.91 -3.97
C GLY A 271 -6.17 23.85 -2.90
N THR A 272 -6.19 22.54 -3.24
CA THR A 272 -6.24 21.47 -2.25
C THR A 272 -5.03 21.59 -1.33
N LYS A 273 -5.29 21.76 -0.01
CA LYS A 273 -4.21 21.89 0.98
C LYS A 273 -3.37 20.62 1.04
N PRO A 274 -2.03 20.72 1.23
CA PRO A 274 -1.20 19.55 1.46
C PRO A 274 -1.76 18.68 2.59
N GLY A 275 -1.85 17.37 2.36
CA GLY A 275 -2.42 16.42 3.33
C GLY A 275 -3.96 16.29 3.28
N ALA A 276 -4.68 17.19 2.65
CA ALA A 276 -6.09 16.98 2.38
C ALA A 276 -6.25 15.92 1.26
N PRO A 277 -7.12 14.90 1.44
CA PRO A 277 -7.32 13.88 0.42
C PRO A 277 -7.99 14.46 -0.83
N GLY A 278 -7.59 14.00 -2.01
CA GLY A 278 -8.34 14.22 -3.23
C GLY A 278 -9.73 13.55 -3.16
N ALA A 279 -10.68 14.05 -3.92
CA ALA A 279 -12.00 13.41 -4.01
C ALA A 279 -11.87 12.03 -4.67
N LEU A 280 -12.29 10.97 -3.98
CA LEU A 280 -12.35 9.63 -4.56
C LEU A 280 -13.57 9.56 -5.49
N VAL A 281 -13.32 9.38 -6.79
CA VAL A 281 -14.37 9.40 -7.83
C VAL A 281 -14.68 8.02 -8.41
N ALA A 282 -13.77 7.06 -8.22
CA ALA A 282 -14.00 5.67 -8.63
C ALA A 282 -13.14 4.69 -7.82
N ARG A 283 -13.68 3.46 -7.64
CA ARG A 283 -12.98 2.34 -7.01
C ARG A 283 -13.27 1.06 -7.78
N SER A 284 -12.31 0.50 -8.48
CA SER A 284 -12.46 -0.74 -9.24
C SER A 284 -11.62 -1.86 -8.62
N ALA A 285 -12.30 -2.90 -8.12
CA ALA A 285 -11.66 -4.10 -7.62
C ALA A 285 -11.36 -5.06 -8.79
N GLY A 286 -10.23 -5.79 -8.70
CA GLY A 286 -9.78 -6.71 -9.75
C GLY A 286 -9.39 -6.03 -11.06
N SER A 287 -9.34 -4.70 -11.09
CA SER A 287 -9.04 -3.92 -12.29
C SER A 287 -7.59 -4.11 -12.76
N ARG A 288 -7.39 -4.13 -14.07
CA ARG A 288 -6.06 -4.10 -14.71
C ARG A 288 -5.58 -2.67 -14.95
N ALA A 289 -6.50 -1.70 -14.93
CA ALA A 289 -6.21 -0.29 -15.17
C ALA A 289 -5.13 0.27 -14.22
N CYS A 290 -4.42 1.26 -14.67
CA CYS A 290 -3.30 1.88 -13.94
C CYS A 290 -2.16 0.92 -13.57
N GLY A 291 -2.11 -0.24 -14.21
CA GLY A 291 -1.12 -1.27 -13.94
C GLY A 291 -0.04 -1.38 -15.03
N PRO A 292 1.03 -2.16 -14.78
CA PRO A 292 2.11 -2.30 -15.74
C PRO A 292 1.68 -2.99 -17.05
N LYS A 293 0.67 -3.85 -17.00
CA LYS A 293 0.11 -4.53 -18.18
C LYS A 293 -0.99 -3.75 -18.89
N ASP A 294 -1.59 -2.79 -18.19
CA ASP A 294 -2.62 -1.89 -18.72
C ASP A 294 -2.47 -0.53 -18.02
N PRO A 295 -1.61 0.35 -18.56
CA PRO A 295 -1.34 1.66 -17.96
C PRO A 295 -2.44 2.68 -18.27
N THR A 296 -3.58 2.25 -18.85
CA THR A 296 -4.67 3.15 -19.18
C THR A 296 -5.54 3.44 -17.98
N ALA A 297 -6.15 4.62 -17.97
CA ALA A 297 -7.14 5.05 -16.99
C ALA A 297 -8.14 6.00 -17.66
N LEU A 298 -9.39 5.93 -17.22
CA LEU A 298 -10.44 6.91 -17.52
C LEU A 298 -11.29 7.07 -16.26
N ALA A 299 -11.50 8.30 -15.83
CA ALA A 299 -12.39 8.61 -14.70
C ALA A 299 -13.12 9.93 -14.92
N GLY A 300 -14.24 10.09 -14.23
CA GLY A 300 -15.01 11.33 -14.28
C GLY A 300 -15.52 11.77 -12.92
N ALA A 301 -15.85 13.06 -12.82
CA ALA A 301 -16.40 13.68 -11.63
C ALA A 301 -17.40 14.76 -12.00
N LEU A 302 -18.45 14.90 -11.20
CA LEU A 302 -19.22 16.14 -11.18
C LEU A 302 -18.49 17.17 -10.33
N TRP A 303 -18.28 18.35 -10.90
CA TRP A 303 -17.58 19.43 -10.23
C TRP A 303 -18.36 20.73 -10.36
N LYS A 304 -18.48 21.46 -9.25
CA LYS A 304 -19.12 22.77 -9.20
C LYS A 304 -18.06 23.87 -9.28
N SER A 305 -18.17 24.76 -10.25
CA SER A 305 -17.26 25.90 -10.37
C SER A 305 -17.47 26.92 -9.24
N PRO A 306 -16.51 27.78 -8.95
CA PRO A 306 -16.69 28.88 -7.99
C PRO A 306 -17.88 29.79 -8.34
N ALA A 307 -18.25 29.90 -9.63
CA ALA A 307 -19.42 30.62 -10.08
C ALA A 307 -20.75 29.86 -9.93
N GLY A 308 -20.73 28.69 -9.30
CA GLY A 308 -21.93 27.90 -9.03
C GLY A 308 -22.40 26.97 -10.16
N GLN A 309 -21.76 27.03 -11.33
CA GLN A 309 -22.12 26.18 -12.48
C GLN A 309 -21.53 24.77 -12.32
N TRP A 310 -22.36 23.73 -12.52
CA TRP A 310 -21.93 22.34 -12.53
C TRP A 310 -21.38 21.91 -13.89
N TYR A 311 -20.36 21.05 -13.83
CA TYR A 311 -19.74 20.42 -15.00
C TYR A 311 -19.52 18.94 -14.74
N LEU A 312 -19.71 18.13 -15.76
CA LEU A 312 -19.14 16.80 -15.84
C LEU A 312 -17.73 16.95 -16.40
N LEU A 313 -16.75 16.61 -15.60
CA LEU A 313 -15.35 16.54 -15.99
C LEU A 313 -14.96 15.08 -16.16
N ALA A 314 -14.19 14.76 -17.20
CA ALA A 314 -13.59 13.44 -17.34
C ALA A 314 -12.17 13.56 -17.90
N ALA A 315 -11.31 12.66 -17.47
CA ALA A 315 -9.94 12.59 -17.96
C ALA A 315 -9.52 11.14 -18.18
N GLY A 316 -8.84 10.92 -19.29
CA GLY A 316 -8.15 9.69 -19.61
C GLY A 316 -6.64 9.83 -19.51
N SER A 317 -5.94 8.71 -19.49
CA SER A 317 -4.48 8.66 -19.64
C SER A 317 -4.04 9.15 -21.03
N ARG A 318 -2.75 9.38 -21.19
CA ARG A 318 -2.14 9.96 -22.40
C ARG A 318 -2.55 9.27 -23.72
N ASP A 319 -2.81 7.97 -23.66
CA ASP A 319 -3.14 7.16 -24.85
C ASP A 319 -4.62 7.24 -25.26
N VAL A 320 -5.43 8.04 -24.56
CA VAL A 320 -6.82 8.29 -24.89
C VAL A 320 -6.91 9.32 -26.03
N ALA A 321 -7.53 8.94 -27.14
CA ALA A 321 -7.73 9.78 -28.33
C ALA A 321 -9.06 10.54 -28.33
N SER A 322 -10.09 10.00 -27.66
CA SER A 322 -11.37 10.70 -27.48
C SER A 322 -12.10 10.20 -26.23
N VAL A 323 -12.88 11.08 -25.62
CA VAL A 323 -13.76 10.78 -24.48
C VAL A 323 -15.20 11.12 -24.84
N THR A 324 -16.14 10.22 -24.49
CA THR A 324 -17.57 10.40 -24.73
C THR A 324 -18.34 10.16 -23.43
N ALA A 325 -19.29 11.05 -23.16
CA ALA A 325 -20.27 10.91 -22.10
C ALA A 325 -21.65 10.66 -22.70
N THR A 326 -22.40 9.72 -22.14
CA THR A 326 -23.76 9.37 -22.52
C THR A 326 -24.67 9.28 -21.28
N GLY A 327 -25.99 9.24 -21.50
CA GLY A 327 -26.96 9.22 -20.39
C GLY A 327 -27.49 10.61 -20.05
N GLY A 328 -27.52 10.96 -18.77
CA GLY A 328 -28.08 12.21 -18.28
C GLY A 328 -27.25 13.46 -18.62
N VAL A 329 -25.96 13.28 -18.93
CA VAL A 329 -25.09 14.31 -19.53
C VAL A 329 -24.52 13.70 -20.81
N ARG A 330 -24.57 14.48 -21.90
CA ARG A 330 -24.06 14.05 -23.21
C ARG A 330 -22.99 15.00 -23.70
N GLY A 331 -21.94 14.46 -24.27
CA GLY A 331 -20.87 15.24 -24.89
C GLY A 331 -19.71 14.37 -25.31
N SER A 332 -18.86 14.91 -26.16
CA SER A 332 -17.64 14.26 -26.61
C SER A 332 -16.53 15.28 -26.79
N ALA A 333 -15.31 14.82 -26.64
CA ALA A 333 -14.12 15.61 -26.90
C ALA A 333 -13.07 14.78 -27.62
N SER A 334 -12.35 15.40 -28.54
CA SER A 334 -11.10 14.88 -29.07
C SER A 334 -10.00 15.05 -28.00
N GLY A 335 -9.13 14.04 -27.90
CA GLY A 335 -8.12 13.98 -26.84
C GLY A 335 -8.63 13.34 -25.56
N ASN A 336 -7.85 13.47 -24.52
CA ASN A 336 -8.05 12.72 -23.27
C ASN A 336 -8.82 13.49 -22.18
N LEU A 337 -9.35 14.67 -22.46
CA LEU A 337 -10.04 15.52 -21.47
C LEU A 337 -11.43 15.92 -21.99
N LEU A 338 -12.43 15.81 -21.13
CA LEU A 338 -13.80 16.25 -21.40
C LEU A 338 -14.26 17.19 -20.28
N ALA A 339 -14.89 18.31 -20.65
CA ALA A 339 -15.59 19.19 -19.74
C ALA A 339 -16.89 19.66 -20.42
N VAL A 340 -18.05 19.27 -19.87
CA VAL A 340 -19.36 19.64 -20.39
C VAL A 340 -20.24 20.17 -19.25
N PRO A 341 -21.09 21.20 -19.51
CA PRO A 341 -22.06 21.66 -18.51
C PRO A 341 -22.95 20.53 -18.05
N ALA A 342 -23.29 20.53 -16.78
CA ALA A 342 -24.13 19.51 -16.15
C ALA A 342 -25.09 20.16 -15.15
N LYS A 343 -26.00 19.33 -14.58
CA LYS A 343 -26.82 19.70 -13.43
C LYS A 343 -26.30 19.00 -12.19
N ASP A 344 -26.66 19.50 -11.03
CA ASP A 344 -26.40 18.81 -9.76
C ASP A 344 -26.99 17.39 -9.78
N GLY A 345 -26.24 16.43 -9.26
CA GLY A 345 -26.65 15.04 -9.22
C GLY A 345 -26.75 14.31 -10.57
N ALA A 346 -26.35 14.97 -11.68
CA ALA A 346 -26.39 14.34 -13.00
C ALA A 346 -25.50 13.09 -13.06
N ARG A 347 -25.96 12.04 -13.77
CA ARG A 347 -25.22 10.82 -13.99
C ARG A 347 -24.90 10.67 -15.47
N ALA A 348 -23.71 10.14 -15.77
CA ALA A 348 -23.30 9.83 -17.12
C ALA A 348 -22.47 8.56 -17.15
N GLU A 349 -22.56 7.85 -18.25
CA GLU A 349 -21.63 6.77 -18.59
C GLU A 349 -20.49 7.37 -19.41
N LEU A 350 -19.26 7.00 -19.05
CA LEU A 350 -18.06 7.49 -19.70
C LEU A 350 -17.38 6.36 -20.45
N THR A 351 -17.06 6.61 -21.68
CA THR A 351 -16.26 5.73 -22.53
C THR A 351 -15.18 6.53 -23.25
N ALA A 352 -14.11 5.87 -23.62
CA ALA A 352 -13.04 6.49 -24.40
C ALA A 352 -12.58 5.57 -25.53
N ARG A 353 -11.95 6.15 -26.55
CA ARG A 353 -11.17 5.42 -27.55
C ARG A 353 -9.69 5.71 -27.30
N LEU A 354 -8.89 4.67 -27.33
CA LEU A 354 -7.43 4.77 -27.31
C LEU A 354 -6.90 5.10 -28.73
N THR A 355 -5.69 5.61 -28.80
CA THR A 355 -4.99 5.88 -30.08
C THR A 355 -4.85 4.65 -30.96
N ASN A 356 -4.86 3.45 -30.40
CA ASN A 356 -4.87 2.17 -31.15
C ASN A 356 -6.27 1.68 -31.52
N GLY A 357 -7.31 2.50 -31.36
CA GLY A 357 -8.70 2.19 -31.69
C GLY A 357 -9.47 1.38 -30.66
N LYS A 358 -8.84 0.83 -29.61
CA LYS A 358 -9.50 0.08 -28.55
C LYS A 358 -10.42 0.97 -27.73
N LYS A 359 -11.56 0.42 -27.28
CA LYS A 359 -12.45 1.07 -26.33
C LYS A 359 -11.93 0.91 -24.90
N LEU A 360 -12.13 1.94 -24.09
CA LEU A 360 -11.81 2.00 -22.68
C LEU A 360 -13.06 2.43 -21.91
N ALA A 361 -13.50 1.64 -20.93
CA ALA A 361 -14.54 2.02 -19.98
C ALA A 361 -13.93 2.82 -18.83
N ALA A 362 -14.70 3.71 -18.22
CA ALA A 362 -14.30 4.41 -17.02
C ALA A 362 -14.14 3.44 -15.82
N LEU A 363 -13.27 3.82 -14.90
CA LEU A 363 -13.24 3.27 -13.56
C LEU A 363 -14.54 3.62 -12.83
N HIS A 364 -15.09 2.72 -12.05
CA HIS A 364 -16.34 2.89 -11.29
C HIS A 364 -16.31 2.13 -9.97
#